data_4c6cd48449a6a23de12a1fbaffd68e3b
#
_entry.id   4c6cd48449a6a23de12a1fbaffd68e3b
#
_cell.length_a   1.000
_cell.length_b   1.000
_cell.length_c   1.000
_cell.angle_alpha   90.00
_cell.angle_beta   90.00
_cell.angle_gamma   90.00
#
_symmetry.space_group_name_H-M   'P 1'
#
loop_
_entity.id
_entity.type
_entity.pdbx_description
1 polymer ?
#
loop_
_entity_poly.entity_id
_entity_poly.type
_entity_poly.pdbx_seq_one_letter_code
_entity_poly.pdbx_strand_id
1 'polypeptide(L)'
;GPLSAGATSLMFEGIPTWPDAGRFWDIVDKHKVTILYTAPTAIRSLMGFGVEPIKGHSLNSLKVLGTVGEPINEEAWHWYDENIGKGRSPIVDTWWQTETGGILISNLAGVTPAKPSWATLPLPGIQPVLVDENGAPAKPSADNPGIISGNLCIKFPWPGMLRTTYGDHERCRQNYFATYENLYFTGDGCMRDEEGNYRITGRVDDVLNVSGHRIGTAEVENAINMHAGVVESAVVGYPHDIKGQGIYAFVIYQGHDGDESLARKDITQTVSRIIGPIAKPDKIQFVRGLPKTRSGKIMRRILRKIAEGETDKLGDTTTLLDPAVVEEIKKGRL
;
A
#
# COMPACT_ATOMS: atom_id res chain seq x y z
N GLY A 1 7.71 2.63 20.22
CA GLY A 1 7.96 1.18 20.13
C GLY A 1 9.40 0.83 20.49
N PRO A 2 10.40 1.03 19.61
CA PRO A 2 11.76 0.53 19.85
C PRO A 2 12.36 1.02 21.17
N LEU A 3 12.27 2.31 21.47
CA LEU A 3 12.84 2.89 22.69
C LEU A 3 12.15 2.37 23.97
N SER A 4 10.82 2.15 23.93
CA SER A 4 10.10 1.56 25.07
C SER A 4 10.46 0.10 25.30
N ALA A 5 10.92 -0.60 24.26
CA ALA A 5 11.44 -1.96 24.35
C ALA A 5 12.94 -2.03 24.68
N GLY A 6 13.58 -0.90 24.98
CA GLY A 6 15.01 -0.83 25.25
C GLY A 6 15.91 -1.01 24.02
N ALA A 7 15.35 -0.94 22.81
CA ALA A 7 16.12 -1.07 21.59
C ALA A 7 16.75 0.27 21.17
N THR A 8 17.88 0.20 20.48
CA THR A 8 18.50 1.36 19.84
C THR A 8 17.83 1.64 18.51
N SER A 9 17.36 2.86 18.29
CA SER A 9 16.86 3.32 17.01
C SER A 9 17.94 4.11 16.28
N LEU A 10 18.30 3.66 15.08
CA LEU A 10 19.19 4.40 14.21
C LEU A 10 18.37 5.41 13.41
N MET A 11 18.74 6.66 13.48
CA MET A 11 18.17 7.75 12.69
C MET A 11 19.23 8.30 11.75
N PHE A 12 18.90 8.49 10.50
CA PHE A 12 19.78 9.13 9.54
C PHE A 12 19.01 10.18 8.74
N GLU A 13 19.71 11.19 8.30
CA GLU A 13 19.18 12.23 7.41
C GLU A 13 19.41 11.81 5.95
N GLY A 14 18.37 11.85 5.12
CA GLY A 14 18.46 11.51 3.70
C GLY A 14 17.34 10.62 3.21
N ILE A 15 17.44 10.24 1.95
CA ILE A 15 16.52 9.33 1.26
C ILE A 15 17.24 8.02 0.90
N PRO A 16 16.51 6.92 0.61
CA PRO A 16 17.11 5.60 0.34
C PRO A 16 18.11 5.56 -0.81
N THR A 17 18.00 6.50 -1.75
CA THR A 17 18.77 6.55 -3.01
C THR A 17 19.83 7.64 -3.04
N TRP A 18 20.15 8.27 -1.91
CA TRP A 18 21.19 9.30 -1.84
C TRP A 18 22.30 8.89 -0.87
N PRO A 19 23.59 8.98 -1.27
CA PRO A 19 24.13 9.44 -2.57
C PRO A 19 23.90 8.47 -3.72
N ASP A 20 23.58 7.23 -3.43
CA ASP A 20 23.25 6.15 -4.37
C ASP A 20 22.29 5.13 -3.76
N ALA A 21 21.84 4.14 -4.55
CA ALA A 21 20.88 3.11 -4.12
C ALA A 21 21.46 2.07 -3.15
N GLY A 22 22.75 2.12 -2.83
CA GLY A 22 23.41 1.32 -1.79
C GLY A 22 23.23 1.88 -0.37
N ARG A 23 22.69 3.08 -0.23
CA ARG A 23 22.58 3.82 1.05
C ARG A 23 22.06 3.00 2.22
N PHE A 24 20.99 2.24 2.04
CA PHE A 24 20.44 1.41 3.10
C PHE A 24 21.39 0.27 3.50
N TRP A 25 22.02 -0.32 2.53
CA TRP A 25 22.91 -1.47 2.73
C TRP A 25 24.20 -1.06 3.43
N ASP A 26 24.75 0.11 3.08
CA ASP A 26 25.85 0.73 3.81
C ASP A 26 25.53 0.97 5.29
N ILE A 27 24.34 1.51 5.57
CA ILE A 27 23.90 1.78 6.93
C ILE A 27 23.74 0.47 7.70
N VAL A 28 23.13 -0.55 7.09
CA VAL A 28 22.96 -1.87 7.71
C VAL A 28 24.29 -2.48 8.08
N ASP A 29 25.24 -2.51 7.16
CA ASP A 29 26.55 -3.12 7.40
C ASP A 29 27.41 -2.31 8.37
N LYS A 30 27.44 -0.99 8.22
CA LYS A 30 28.21 -0.10 9.07
C LYS A 30 27.77 -0.15 10.54
N HIS A 31 26.45 -0.11 10.77
CA HIS A 31 25.89 -0.02 12.13
C HIS A 31 25.39 -1.36 12.66
N LYS A 32 25.57 -2.44 11.92
CA LYS A 32 25.11 -3.79 12.28
C LYS A 32 23.64 -3.82 12.65
N VAL A 33 22.82 -3.18 11.79
CA VAL A 33 21.37 -3.11 11.97
C VAL A 33 20.79 -4.53 12.01
N THR A 34 19.96 -4.79 13.02
CA THR A 34 19.34 -6.12 13.19
C THR A 34 17.90 -6.18 12.70
N ILE A 35 17.21 -5.05 12.64
CA ILE A 35 15.83 -4.93 12.17
C ILE A 35 15.77 -3.78 11.16
N LEU A 36 15.39 -4.08 9.92
CA LEU A 36 15.14 -3.06 8.90
C LEU A 36 13.63 -2.95 8.70
N TYR A 37 13.04 -1.81 9.10
CA TYR A 37 11.61 -1.55 9.02
C TYR A 37 11.36 -0.37 8.10
N THR A 38 10.73 -0.61 6.95
CA THR A 38 10.57 0.38 5.88
C THR A 38 9.23 0.24 5.15
N ALA A 39 8.94 1.16 4.24
CA ALA A 39 7.74 1.12 3.42
C ALA A 39 7.93 0.30 2.14
N PRO A 40 6.89 -0.43 1.66
CA PRO A 40 6.91 -1.11 0.36
C PRO A 40 7.30 -0.20 -0.82
N THR A 41 6.90 1.05 -0.80
CA THR A 41 7.33 2.06 -1.80
C THR A 41 8.85 2.24 -1.84
N ALA A 42 9.54 2.23 -0.69
CA ALA A 42 11.00 2.32 -0.66
C ALA A 42 11.64 1.04 -1.25
N ILE A 43 11.08 -0.13 -0.94
CA ILE A 43 11.53 -1.41 -1.49
C ILE A 43 11.38 -1.41 -3.01
N ARG A 44 10.20 -1.05 -3.54
CA ARG A 44 9.97 -0.96 -5.00
C ARG A 44 10.91 0.02 -5.69
N SER A 45 11.16 1.16 -5.06
CA SER A 45 12.13 2.13 -5.59
C SER A 45 13.54 1.54 -5.69
N LEU A 46 13.97 0.77 -4.69
CA LEU A 46 15.28 0.12 -4.70
C LEU A 46 15.35 -1.06 -5.69
N MET A 47 14.25 -1.79 -5.88
CA MET A 47 14.14 -2.83 -6.91
C MET A 47 14.44 -2.28 -8.32
N GLY A 48 14.00 -1.06 -8.62
CA GLY A 48 14.24 -0.41 -9.91
C GLY A 48 15.73 -0.21 -10.25
N PHE A 49 16.64 -0.26 -9.26
CA PHE A 49 18.08 -0.24 -9.45
C PHE A 49 18.71 -1.62 -9.57
N GLY A 50 17.89 -2.68 -9.51
CA GLY A 50 18.36 -4.06 -9.58
C GLY A 50 19.13 -4.49 -8.33
N VAL A 51 20.00 -5.50 -8.49
CA VAL A 51 20.78 -6.11 -7.39
C VAL A 51 22.20 -5.55 -7.27
N GLU A 52 22.66 -4.77 -8.23
CA GLU A 52 24.04 -4.22 -8.20
C GLU A 52 24.35 -3.40 -6.95
N PRO A 53 23.44 -2.50 -6.47
CA PRO A 53 23.69 -1.74 -5.24
C PRO A 53 23.80 -2.60 -3.97
N ILE A 54 23.35 -3.86 -4.02
CA ILE A 54 23.41 -4.80 -2.88
C ILE A 54 24.74 -5.55 -2.86
N LYS A 55 25.41 -5.67 -4.02
CA LYS A 55 26.67 -6.40 -4.13
C LYS A 55 27.74 -5.78 -3.24
N GLY A 56 28.49 -6.65 -2.57
CA GLY A 56 29.54 -6.24 -1.62
C GLY A 56 29.04 -6.01 -0.19
N HIS A 57 27.72 -5.96 0.01
CA HIS A 57 27.12 -5.85 1.35
C HIS A 57 26.83 -7.23 1.94
N SER A 58 27.27 -7.42 3.17
CA SER A 58 27.09 -8.68 3.90
C SER A 58 25.63 -8.87 4.34
N LEU A 59 25.03 -7.81 4.91
CA LEU A 59 23.67 -7.79 5.50
C LEU A 59 23.46 -8.89 6.57
N ASN A 60 24.54 -9.50 7.08
CA ASN A 60 24.48 -10.65 7.98
C ASN A 60 23.96 -10.29 9.38
N SER A 61 23.94 -9.01 9.74
CA SER A 61 23.38 -8.53 11.00
C SER A 61 21.85 -8.52 11.02
N LEU A 62 21.19 -8.49 9.85
CA LEU A 62 19.75 -8.50 9.76
C LEU A 62 19.16 -9.80 10.30
N LYS A 63 18.19 -9.66 11.18
CA LYS A 63 17.41 -10.75 11.78
C LYS A 63 15.94 -10.71 11.40
N VAL A 64 15.41 -9.50 11.18
CA VAL A 64 14.00 -9.27 10.82
C VAL A 64 13.94 -8.15 9.78
N LEU A 65 13.11 -8.36 8.77
CA LEU A 65 12.70 -7.36 7.81
C LEU A 65 11.26 -6.98 8.09
N GLY A 66 10.93 -5.69 8.11
CA GLY A 66 9.58 -5.24 8.38
C GLY A 66 9.05 -4.32 7.29
N THR A 67 7.74 -4.37 7.07
CA THR A 67 7.02 -3.51 6.13
C THR A 67 5.85 -2.80 6.78
N VAL A 68 5.61 -1.55 6.37
CA VAL A 68 4.61 -0.68 6.97
C VAL A 68 4.12 0.41 6.01
N GLY A 69 2.90 0.87 6.26
CA GLY A 69 2.33 2.08 5.66
C GLY A 69 1.43 1.84 4.45
N GLU A 70 1.64 0.75 3.75
CA GLU A 70 0.80 0.27 2.65
C GLU A 70 0.95 -1.25 2.51
N PRO A 71 0.01 -1.95 1.86
CA PRO A 71 0.19 -3.37 1.56
C PRO A 71 1.41 -3.58 0.65
N ILE A 72 2.25 -4.57 0.98
CA ILE A 72 3.34 -4.98 0.10
C ILE A 72 2.78 -5.92 -0.97
N ASN A 73 3.15 -5.70 -2.24
CA ASN A 73 2.83 -6.63 -3.31
C ASN A 73 3.77 -7.85 -3.27
N GLU A 74 3.32 -8.95 -3.88
CA GLU A 74 4.01 -10.24 -3.82
C GLU A 74 5.42 -10.19 -4.43
N GLU A 75 5.57 -9.49 -5.54
CA GLU A 75 6.86 -9.31 -6.22
C GLU A 75 7.89 -8.59 -5.33
N ALA A 76 7.50 -7.48 -4.70
CA ALA A 76 8.38 -6.75 -3.79
C ALA A 76 8.67 -7.56 -2.52
N TRP A 77 7.72 -8.36 -2.05
CA TRP A 77 7.91 -9.25 -0.92
C TRP A 77 8.98 -10.31 -1.24
N HIS A 78 8.89 -11.00 -2.39
CA HIS A 78 9.87 -11.98 -2.82
C HIS A 78 11.24 -11.36 -3.06
N TRP A 79 11.30 -10.21 -3.75
CA TRP A 79 12.56 -9.51 -3.93
C TRP A 79 13.24 -9.15 -2.62
N TYR A 80 12.46 -8.70 -1.63
CA TYR A 80 12.95 -8.31 -0.30
C TYR A 80 13.46 -9.52 0.48
N ASP A 81 12.74 -10.65 0.41
CA ASP A 81 13.17 -11.91 1.03
C ASP A 81 14.45 -12.45 0.40
N GLU A 82 14.49 -12.59 -0.92
CA GLU A 82 15.58 -13.22 -1.66
C GLU A 82 16.86 -12.40 -1.61
N ASN A 83 16.79 -11.10 -1.84
CA ASN A 83 17.96 -10.25 -2.02
C ASN A 83 18.48 -9.64 -0.71
N ILE A 84 17.61 -9.32 0.21
CA ILE A 84 17.94 -8.66 1.48
C ILE A 84 17.89 -9.65 2.64
N GLY A 85 16.80 -10.37 2.79
CA GLY A 85 16.60 -11.40 3.81
C GLY A 85 17.45 -12.64 3.57
N LYS A 86 17.72 -12.96 2.32
CA LYS A 86 18.47 -14.16 1.88
C LYS A 86 17.88 -15.44 2.46
N GLY A 87 16.54 -15.49 2.60
CA GLY A 87 15.79 -16.59 3.22
C GLY A 87 16.08 -16.82 4.71
N ARG A 88 16.83 -15.92 5.37
CA ARG A 88 17.23 -16.05 6.79
C ARG A 88 16.46 -15.12 7.71
N SER A 89 16.06 -13.98 7.19
CA SER A 89 15.41 -12.90 7.98
C SER A 89 13.94 -12.84 7.60
N PRO A 90 13.02 -13.30 8.46
CA PRO A 90 11.60 -13.31 8.13
C PRO A 90 11.11 -11.88 7.88
N ILE A 91 10.19 -11.78 6.90
CA ILE A 91 9.47 -10.53 6.64
C ILE A 91 8.27 -10.47 7.59
N VAL A 92 8.14 -9.34 8.28
CA VAL A 92 7.04 -9.00 9.18
C VAL A 92 6.26 -7.86 8.52
N ASP A 93 5.15 -8.20 7.87
CA ASP A 93 4.23 -7.22 7.33
C ASP A 93 3.27 -6.75 8.42
N THR A 94 3.16 -5.43 8.60
CA THR A 94 2.44 -4.87 9.74
C THR A 94 1.28 -4.02 9.27
N TRP A 95 0.08 -4.32 9.76
CA TRP A 95 -1.06 -3.44 9.58
C TRP A 95 -1.41 -2.70 10.87
N TRP A 96 -1.48 -1.40 10.77
CA TRP A 96 -1.91 -0.49 11.82
C TRP A 96 -2.25 0.89 11.23
N GLN A 97 -2.85 1.72 12.05
CA GLN A 97 -3.17 3.10 11.73
C GLN A 97 -2.64 4.00 12.85
N THR A 98 -2.51 5.29 12.60
CA THR A 98 -2.20 6.28 13.65
C THR A 98 -3.19 6.16 14.80
N GLU A 99 -4.44 5.94 14.48
CA GLU A 99 -5.58 5.82 15.38
C GLU A 99 -5.58 4.54 16.20
N THR A 100 -4.85 3.53 15.77
CA THR A 100 -4.76 2.26 16.52
C THR A 100 -3.70 2.29 17.63
N GLY A 101 -2.80 3.29 17.61
CA GLY A 101 -1.73 3.44 18.60
C GLY A 101 -0.61 2.40 18.50
N GLY A 102 -0.74 1.44 17.62
CA GLY A 102 0.23 0.38 17.39
C GLY A 102 -0.29 -0.68 16.42
N ILE A 103 0.53 -1.70 16.17
CA ILE A 103 0.23 -2.81 15.25
C ILE A 103 -0.94 -3.63 15.81
N LEU A 104 -1.92 -3.96 14.94
CA LEU A 104 -3.04 -4.81 15.28
C LEU A 104 -2.99 -6.17 14.57
N ILE A 105 -2.48 -6.22 13.33
CA ILE A 105 -2.38 -7.45 12.55
C ILE A 105 -0.96 -7.57 12.02
N SER A 106 -0.30 -8.69 12.29
CA SER A 106 1.07 -8.96 11.85
C SER A 106 1.47 -10.40 12.18
N ASN A 107 2.36 -10.99 11.39
CA ASN A 107 3.04 -12.19 11.83
C ASN A 107 4.07 -11.85 12.93
N LEU A 108 4.34 -12.82 13.78
CA LEU A 108 5.39 -12.76 14.80
C LEU A 108 6.61 -13.53 14.30
N ALA A 109 7.73 -12.83 14.11
CA ALA A 109 8.97 -13.43 13.64
C ALA A 109 9.36 -14.66 14.47
N GLY A 110 9.58 -15.80 13.82
CA GLY A 110 9.94 -17.06 14.48
C GLY A 110 8.79 -17.79 15.18
N VAL A 111 7.57 -17.24 15.16
CA VAL A 111 6.37 -17.86 15.78
C VAL A 111 5.31 -18.16 14.73
N THR A 112 4.93 -17.18 13.93
CA THR A 112 3.92 -17.31 12.88
C THR A 112 4.59 -17.34 11.50
N PRO A 113 4.20 -18.24 10.58
CA PRO A 113 4.68 -18.20 9.20
C PRO A 113 4.35 -16.85 8.56
N ALA A 114 5.30 -16.31 7.80
CA ALA A 114 5.03 -15.20 6.91
C ALA A 114 4.29 -15.70 5.66
N LYS A 115 3.40 -14.88 5.13
CA LYS A 115 2.65 -15.17 3.89
C LYS A 115 2.78 -13.96 2.98
N PRO A 116 3.33 -14.11 1.75
CA PRO A 116 3.54 -13.00 0.82
C PRO A 116 2.28 -12.16 0.62
N SER A 117 2.37 -10.85 0.79
CA SER A 117 1.27 -9.88 0.68
C SER A 117 0.18 -9.94 1.76
N TRP A 118 0.35 -10.73 2.82
CA TRP A 118 -0.60 -10.87 3.90
C TRP A 118 -0.03 -10.33 5.21
N ALA A 119 -0.79 -9.49 5.91
CA ALA A 119 -0.44 -9.05 7.26
C ALA A 119 -0.60 -10.19 8.28
N THR A 120 -1.26 -11.26 7.91
CA THR A 120 -1.46 -12.53 8.63
C THR A 120 -2.41 -12.43 9.83
N LEU A 121 -1.96 -12.74 11.05
CA LEU A 121 -2.85 -12.95 12.19
C LEU A 121 -3.03 -11.69 13.04
N PRO A 122 -4.19 -11.48 13.66
CA PRO A 122 -4.35 -10.42 14.65
C PRO A 122 -3.50 -10.69 15.89
N LEU A 123 -2.94 -9.62 16.45
CA LEU A 123 -2.21 -9.71 17.72
C LEU A 123 -3.15 -10.07 18.88
N PRO A 124 -2.63 -10.67 19.96
CA PRO A 124 -3.43 -11.06 21.13
C PRO A 124 -4.28 -9.90 21.66
N GLY A 125 -5.59 -10.18 21.85
CA GLY A 125 -6.57 -9.20 22.32
C GLY A 125 -7.26 -8.40 21.20
N ILE A 126 -6.78 -8.46 19.96
CA ILE A 126 -7.41 -7.80 18.82
C ILE A 126 -8.39 -8.77 18.17
N GLN A 127 -9.64 -8.32 17.94
CA GLN A 127 -10.69 -9.12 17.34
C GLN A 127 -11.24 -8.45 16.07
N PRO A 128 -10.60 -8.66 14.92
CA PRO A 128 -11.10 -8.17 13.65
C PRO A 128 -12.40 -8.87 13.24
N VAL A 129 -13.24 -8.16 12.54
CA VAL A 129 -14.42 -8.70 11.84
C VAL A 129 -14.48 -8.06 10.46
N LEU A 130 -14.80 -8.86 9.45
CA LEU A 130 -15.14 -8.38 8.13
C LEU A 130 -16.65 -8.24 8.03
N VAL A 131 -17.11 -7.07 7.62
CA VAL A 131 -18.53 -6.76 7.45
C VAL A 131 -18.84 -6.36 6.02
N ASP A 132 -20.07 -6.58 5.59
CA ASP A 132 -20.61 -6.09 4.35
C ASP A 132 -20.96 -4.58 4.44
N GLU A 133 -21.56 -4.03 3.41
CA GLU A 133 -21.95 -2.62 3.35
C GLU A 133 -23.02 -2.25 4.40
N ASN A 134 -23.81 -3.22 4.87
CA ASN A 134 -24.86 -3.05 5.86
C ASN A 134 -24.37 -3.29 7.30
N GLY A 135 -23.11 -3.64 7.48
CA GLY A 135 -22.53 -3.95 8.78
C GLY A 135 -22.80 -5.39 9.26
N ALA A 136 -23.40 -6.23 8.42
CA ALA A 136 -23.56 -7.65 8.74
C ALA A 136 -22.23 -8.40 8.50
N PRO A 137 -21.95 -9.49 9.26
CA PRO A 137 -20.76 -10.29 9.04
C PRO A 137 -20.67 -10.77 7.58
N ALA A 138 -19.56 -10.44 6.92
CA ALA A 138 -19.31 -10.84 5.55
C ALA A 138 -19.22 -12.36 5.42
N LYS A 139 -19.69 -12.88 4.28
CA LYS A 139 -19.69 -14.31 3.96
C LYS A 139 -18.78 -14.58 2.77
N PRO A 140 -18.23 -15.80 2.64
CA PRO A 140 -17.52 -16.20 1.44
C PRO A 140 -18.40 -16.04 0.20
N SER A 141 -17.82 -15.64 -0.94
CA SER A 141 -18.52 -15.65 -2.21
C SER A 141 -18.66 -17.07 -2.76
N ALA A 142 -19.65 -17.30 -3.63
CA ALA A 142 -19.81 -18.60 -4.29
C ALA A 142 -18.61 -18.96 -5.17
N ASP A 143 -17.96 -17.93 -5.77
CA ASP A 143 -16.82 -18.11 -6.67
C ASP A 143 -15.49 -18.36 -5.92
N ASN A 144 -15.43 -17.99 -4.64
CA ASN A 144 -14.24 -18.22 -3.80
C ASN A 144 -14.65 -18.56 -2.35
N PRO A 145 -15.07 -19.80 -2.08
CA PRO A 145 -15.60 -20.19 -0.78
C PRO A 145 -14.57 -20.18 0.35
N GLY A 146 -13.25 -20.19 0.02
CA GLY A 146 -12.16 -20.13 1.00
C GLY A 146 -11.77 -18.72 1.43
N ILE A 147 -12.35 -17.67 0.83
CA ILE A 147 -12.00 -16.29 1.14
C ILE A 147 -13.24 -15.49 1.55
N ILE A 148 -13.14 -14.81 2.69
CA ILE A 148 -14.12 -13.82 3.12
C ILE A 148 -13.55 -12.44 2.81
N SER A 149 -14.29 -11.61 2.07
CA SER A 149 -13.92 -10.23 1.75
C SER A 149 -14.94 -9.26 2.34
N GLY A 150 -14.46 -8.13 2.86
CA GLY A 150 -15.35 -7.13 3.44
C GLY A 150 -14.61 -5.90 3.99
N ASN A 151 -15.35 -5.03 4.63
CA ASN A 151 -14.82 -3.87 5.33
C ASN A 151 -14.24 -4.34 6.67
N LEU A 152 -12.98 -3.96 6.93
CA LEU A 152 -12.31 -4.33 8.17
C LEU A 152 -12.80 -3.47 9.33
N CYS A 153 -13.30 -4.13 10.37
CA CYS A 153 -13.67 -3.53 11.63
C CYS A 153 -13.02 -4.24 12.81
N ILE A 154 -12.91 -3.58 13.95
CA ILE A 154 -12.46 -4.17 15.21
C ILE A 154 -13.62 -4.18 16.20
N LYS A 155 -13.92 -5.34 16.81
CA LYS A 155 -15.09 -5.54 17.68
C LYS A 155 -14.99 -4.86 19.03
N PHE A 156 -13.83 -4.93 19.67
CA PHE A 156 -13.66 -4.47 21.04
C PHE A 156 -12.55 -3.43 21.14
N PRO A 157 -12.69 -2.48 22.08
CA PRO A 157 -11.63 -1.53 22.34
C PRO A 157 -10.35 -2.22 22.84
N TRP A 158 -9.21 -1.64 22.51
CA TRP A 158 -7.87 -2.05 22.97
C TRP A 158 -7.14 -0.84 23.59
N PRO A 159 -6.09 -1.05 24.39
CA PRO A 159 -5.44 0.03 25.11
C PRO A 159 -4.90 1.18 24.24
N GLY A 160 -4.45 0.88 23.02
CA GLY A 160 -3.90 1.86 22.07
C GLY A 160 -4.93 2.59 21.22
N MET A 161 -6.22 2.23 21.29
CA MET A 161 -7.28 2.85 20.48
C MET A 161 -7.35 4.36 20.74
N LEU A 162 -7.49 5.16 19.66
CA LEU A 162 -7.67 6.60 19.79
C LEU A 162 -8.88 6.94 20.69
N ARG A 163 -8.78 8.04 21.40
CA ARG A 163 -9.86 8.55 22.27
C ARG A 163 -10.61 9.70 21.62
N THR A 164 -9.91 10.45 20.78
CA THR A 164 -10.48 11.59 20.05
C THR A 164 -9.50 12.12 19.01
N THR A 165 -9.99 12.92 18.07
CA THR A 165 -9.17 13.81 17.24
C THR A 165 -9.05 15.14 17.97
N TYR A 166 -7.84 15.67 18.09
CA TYR A 166 -7.59 16.92 18.80
C TYR A 166 -8.42 18.06 18.20
N GLY A 167 -9.20 18.72 19.05
CA GLY A 167 -10.06 19.84 18.66
C GLY A 167 -11.32 19.46 17.87
N ASP A 168 -11.54 18.18 17.54
CA ASP A 168 -12.67 17.75 16.70
C ASP A 168 -13.14 16.33 17.06
N HIS A 169 -13.80 16.21 18.19
CA HIS A 169 -14.33 14.93 18.68
C HIS A 169 -15.42 14.37 17.76
N GLU A 170 -16.27 15.21 17.21
CA GLU A 170 -17.36 14.79 16.33
C GLU A 170 -16.82 14.13 15.04
N ARG A 171 -15.78 14.67 14.46
CA ARG A 171 -15.08 14.05 13.33
C ARG A 171 -14.53 12.66 13.68
N CYS A 172 -13.97 12.51 14.88
CA CYS A 172 -13.50 11.20 15.35
C CYS A 172 -14.66 10.20 15.39
N ARG A 173 -15.80 10.60 15.98
CA ARG A 173 -16.99 9.76 16.07
C ARG A 173 -17.53 9.38 14.69
N GLN A 174 -17.66 10.34 13.80
CA GLN A 174 -18.18 10.11 12.45
C GLN A 174 -17.29 9.20 11.62
N ASN A 175 -15.96 9.39 11.66
CA ASN A 175 -15.05 8.63 10.81
C ASN A 175 -14.89 7.18 11.24
N TYR A 176 -14.91 6.90 12.55
CA TYR A 176 -14.51 5.60 13.07
C TYR A 176 -15.61 4.81 13.79
N PHE A 177 -16.69 5.47 14.24
CA PHE A 177 -17.68 4.83 15.10
C PHE A 177 -19.14 5.01 14.65
N ALA A 178 -19.41 5.84 13.64
CA ALA A 178 -20.77 6.09 13.18
C ALA A 178 -21.20 5.18 12.01
N THR A 179 -20.25 4.64 11.25
CA THR A 179 -20.56 3.83 10.05
C THR A 179 -21.20 2.50 10.43
N TYR A 180 -20.64 1.82 11.44
CA TYR A 180 -21.14 0.52 11.91
C TYR A 180 -21.28 0.55 13.43
N GLU A 181 -22.47 0.24 13.90
CA GLU A 181 -22.80 0.30 15.33
C GLU A 181 -21.93 -0.65 16.15
N ASN A 182 -21.37 -0.16 17.26
CA ASN A 182 -20.50 -0.92 18.19
C ASN A 182 -19.21 -1.48 17.58
N LEU A 183 -18.77 -0.99 16.42
CA LEU A 183 -17.54 -1.39 15.78
C LEU A 183 -16.62 -0.18 15.57
N TYR A 184 -15.31 -0.40 15.69
CA TYR A 184 -14.33 0.54 15.17
C TYR A 184 -14.14 0.24 13.68
N PHE A 185 -14.55 1.17 12.82
CA PHE A 185 -14.39 1.09 11.38
C PHE A 185 -13.03 1.61 10.95
N THR A 186 -12.21 0.77 10.33
CA THR A 186 -10.85 1.14 9.93
C THR A 186 -10.78 1.97 8.65
N GLY A 187 -11.83 1.91 7.82
CA GLY A 187 -11.81 2.46 6.47
C GLY A 187 -10.97 1.64 5.48
N ASP A 188 -10.54 0.45 5.86
CA ASP A 188 -9.79 -0.46 5.00
C ASP A 188 -10.66 -1.64 4.56
N GLY A 189 -10.52 -2.03 3.29
CA GLY A 189 -11.00 -3.31 2.77
C GLY A 189 -10.02 -4.41 3.13
N CYS A 190 -10.52 -5.63 3.32
CA CYS A 190 -9.71 -6.74 3.75
C CYS A 190 -10.26 -8.08 3.27
N MET A 191 -9.38 -9.03 3.08
CA MET A 191 -9.68 -10.45 2.86
C MET A 191 -9.20 -11.26 4.06
N ARG A 192 -9.91 -12.36 4.35
CA ARG A 192 -9.52 -13.36 5.33
C ARG A 192 -9.62 -14.74 4.71
N ASP A 193 -8.55 -15.54 4.82
CA ASP A 193 -8.55 -16.94 4.36
C ASP A 193 -9.07 -17.92 5.44
N GLU A 194 -9.15 -19.19 5.06
CA GLU A 194 -9.60 -20.28 5.96
C GLU A 194 -8.65 -20.50 7.15
N GLU A 195 -7.36 -20.17 7.00
CA GLU A 195 -6.36 -20.26 8.05
C GLU A 195 -6.45 -19.09 9.04
N GLY A 196 -7.29 -18.10 8.75
CA GLY A 196 -7.48 -16.92 9.58
C GLY A 196 -6.49 -15.77 9.29
N ASN A 197 -5.73 -15.85 8.22
CA ASN A 197 -4.85 -14.75 7.82
C ASN A 197 -5.65 -13.61 7.19
N TYR A 198 -5.21 -12.39 7.44
CA TYR A 198 -5.79 -11.16 6.93
C TYR A 198 -4.87 -10.51 5.88
N ARG A 199 -5.46 -10.10 4.76
CA ARG A 199 -4.82 -9.32 3.70
C ARG A 199 -5.56 -8.03 3.50
N ILE A 200 -4.86 -6.91 3.67
CA ILE A 200 -5.43 -5.59 3.41
C ILE A 200 -5.49 -5.37 1.90
N THR A 201 -6.67 -5.01 1.38
CA THR A 201 -6.89 -4.81 -0.06
C THR A 201 -6.84 -3.34 -0.48
N GLY A 202 -6.74 -2.44 0.50
CA GLY A 202 -6.66 -1.00 0.29
C GLY A 202 -7.74 -0.24 1.06
N ARG A 203 -7.83 1.05 0.83
CA ARG A 203 -8.83 1.91 1.45
C ARG A 203 -10.20 1.67 0.84
N VAL A 204 -11.26 1.69 1.67
CA VAL A 204 -12.65 1.57 1.20
C VAL A 204 -13.05 2.76 0.32
N ASP A 205 -12.54 3.95 0.63
CA ASP A 205 -12.71 5.17 -0.14
C ASP A 205 -11.89 5.19 -1.46
N ASP A 206 -10.92 4.27 -1.60
CA ASP A 206 -10.15 4.04 -2.83
C ASP A 206 -10.67 2.84 -3.64
N VAL A 207 -11.78 2.22 -3.24
CA VAL A 207 -12.45 1.19 -4.04
C VAL A 207 -13.18 1.84 -5.21
N LEU A 208 -12.93 1.31 -6.40
CA LEU A 208 -13.58 1.74 -7.64
C LEU A 208 -14.89 0.99 -7.81
N ASN A 209 -15.93 1.69 -8.25
CA ASN A 209 -17.21 1.08 -8.60
C ASN A 209 -17.39 1.14 -10.12
N VAL A 210 -16.85 0.14 -10.82
CA VAL A 210 -16.84 0.08 -12.27
C VAL A 210 -17.97 -0.84 -12.76
N SER A 211 -18.99 -0.28 -13.39
CA SER A 211 -20.15 -1.04 -13.88
C SER A 211 -20.80 -1.94 -12.82
N GLY A 212 -20.85 -1.47 -11.57
CA GLY A 212 -21.40 -2.23 -10.43
C GLY A 212 -20.45 -3.22 -9.77
N HIS A 213 -19.22 -3.36 -10.27
CA HIS A 213 -18.18 -4.20 -9.66
C HIS A 213 -17.26 -3.35 -8.78
N ARG A 214 -16.97 -3.85 -7.59
CA ARG A 214 -16.04 -3.21 -6.65
C ARG A 214 -14.63 -3.74 -6.90
N ILE A 215 -13.72 -2.86 -7.30
CA ILE A 215 -12.33 -3.17 -7.63
C ILE A 215 -11.43 -2.33 -6.75
N GLY A 216 -10.53 -2.96 -6.00
CA GLY A 216 -9.54 -2.25 -5.19
C GLY A 216 -8.50 -1.56 -6.08
N THR A 217 -8.21 -0.28 -5.83
CA THR A 217 -7.16 0.42 -6.58
C THR A 217 -5.81 -0.27 -6.45
N ALA A 218 -5.48 -0.77 -5.25
CA ALA A 218 -4.24 -1.52 -4.99
C ALA A 218 -4.13 -2.81 -5.83
N GLU A 219 -5.24 -3.48 -6.11
CA GLU A 219 -5.25 -4.67 -6.94
C GLU A 219 -4.92 -4.35 -8.41
N VAL A 220 -5.48 -3.25 -8.91
CA VAL A 220 -5.16 -2.77 -10.27
C VAL A 220 -3.72 -2.27 -10.35
N GLU A 221 -3.25 -1.52 -9.36
CA GLU A 221 -1.86 -1.08 -9.25
C GLU A 221 -0.88 -2.26 -9.25
N ASN A 222 -1.17 -3.30 -8.48
CA ASN A 222 -0.35 -4.52 -8.45
C ASN A 222 -0.28 -5.18 -9.83
N ALA A 223 -1.41 -5.29 -10.53
CA ALA A 223 -1.44 -5.86 -11.88
C ALA A 223 -0.67 -5.00 -12.89
N ILE A 224 -0.76 -3.67 -12.81
CA ILE A 224 0.01 -2.74 -13.65
C ILE A 224 1.51 -2.89 -13.37
N ASN A 225 1.90 -2.96 -12.10
CA ASN A 225 3.30 -3.05 -11.67
C ASN A 225 3.97 -4.39 -12.05
N MET A 226 3.21 -5.42 -12.43
CA MET A 226 3.77 -6.65 -12.98
C MET A 226 4.29 -6.51 -14.43
N HIS A 227 4.04 -5.38 -15.08
CA HIS A 227 4.61 -5.10 -16.40
C HIS A 227 6.06 -4.62 -16.25
N ALA A 228 7.00 -5.29 -16.95
CA ALA A 228 8.45 -5.11 -16.79
C ALA A 228 8.96 -3.66 -16.98
N GLY A 229 8.25 -2.83 -17.77
CA GLY A 229 8.60 -1.42 -17.98
C GLY A 229 8.02 -0.47 -16.93
N VAL A 230 7.18 -0.95 -16.00
CA VAL A 230 6.54 -0.13 -14.98
C VAL A 230 7.37 -0.11 -13.70
N VAL A 231 7.71 1.07 -13.24
CA VAL A 231 8.44 1.27 -11.96
C VAL A 231 7.47 1.38 -10.80
N GLU A 232 6.42 2.16 -10.97
CA GLU A 232 5.40 2.40 -9.96
C GLU A 232 4.13 2.92 -10.62
N SER A 233 2.98 2.63 -10.03
CA SER A 233 1.71 3.17 -10.49
C SER A 233 0.83 3.63 -9.33
N ALA A 234 -0.11 4.53 -9.63
CA ALA A 234 -1.19 4.91 -8.74
C ALA A 234 -2.50 4.97 -9.53
N VAL A 235 -3.53 4.35 -8.98
CA VAL A 235 -4.84 4.24 -9.63
C VAL A 235 -5.89 5.01 -8.83
N VAL A 236 -6.74 5.72 -9.54
CA VAL A 236 -7.89 6.43 -8.96
C VAL A 236 -9.11 6.26 -9.85
N GLY A 237 -10.29 6.41 -9.27
CA GLY A 237 -11.54 6.53 -10.03
C GLY A 237 -11.74 7.94 -10.55
N TYR A 238 -12.42 8.04 -11.68
CA TYR A 238 -12.95 9.30 -12.20
C TYR A 238 -14.37 9.09 -12.72
N PRO A 239 -15.22 10.13 -12.79
CA PRO A 239 -16.58 10.01 -13.34
C PRO A 239 -16.53 9.52 -14.80
N HIS A 240 -17.35 8.51 -15.13
CA HIS A 240 -17.46 7.93 -16.47
C HIS A 240 -18.92 7.72 -16.84
N ASP A 241 -19.36 8.29 -17.97
CA ASP A 241 -20.76 8.36 -18.37
C ASP A 241 -21.48 7.00 -18.45
N ILE A 242 -20.75 5.93 -18.88
CA ILE A 242 -21.33 4.60 -19.07
C ILE A 242 -21.12 3.70 -17.85
N LYS A 243 -19.92 3.75 -17.23
CA LYS A 243 -19.50 2.82 -16.18
C LYS A 243 -19.81 3.33 -14.77
N GLY A 244 -20.28 4.57 -14.61
CA GLY A 244 -20.35 5.30 -13.35
C GLY A 244 -18.98 5.79 -12.91
N GLN A 245 -18.02 4.89 -12.72
CA GLN A 245 -16.61 5.22 -12.55
C GLN A 245 -15.76 4.54 -13.62
N GLY A 246 -14.79 5.28 -14.16
CA GLY A 246 -13.69 4.77 -14.96
C GLY A 246 -12.41 4.65 -14.15
N ILE A 247 -11.47 3.89 -14.65
CA ILE A 247 -10.17 3.64 -14.04
C ILE A 247 -9.12 4.54 -14.69
N TYR A 248 -8.49 5.41 -13.88
CA TYR A 248 -7.39 6.27 -14.32
C TYR A 248 -6.10 5.83 -13.63
N ALA A 249 -5.13 5.39 -14.41
CA ALA A 249 -3.82 4.98 -13.94
C ALA A 249 -2.76 6.04 -14.26
N PHE A 250 -2.02 6.47 -13.25
CA PHE A 250 -0.80 7.27 -13.37
C PHE A 250 0.39 6.32 -13.23
N VAL A 251 1.26 6.27 -14.22
CA VAL A 251 2.29 5.22 -14.32
C VAL A 251 3.67 5.85 -14.54
N ILE A 252 4.62 5.52 -13.69
CA ILE A 252 6.04 5.78 -13.93
C ILE A 252 6.56 4.65 -14.80
N TYR A 253 6.90 4.97 -16.05
CA TYR A 253 7.33 4.00 -17.06
C TYR A 253 8.77 4.26 -17.49
N GLN A 254 9.59 3.23 -17.49
CA GLN A 254 10.99 3.26 -17.91
C GLN A 254 11.31 2.24 -19.03
N GLY A 255 10.28 1.75 -19.75
CA GLY A 255 10.49 0.87 -20.90
C GLY A 255 11.21 1.59 -22.04
N HIS A 256 12.00 0.85 -22.79
CA HIS A 256 12.83 1.37 -23.88
C HIS A 256 12.13 1.43 -25.23
N ASP A 257 10.85 1.07 -25.31
CA ASP A 257 10.17 0.78 -26.57
C ASP A 257 9.75 2.01 -27.39
N GLY A 258 9.96 3.22 -26.86
CA GLY A 258 9.73 4.49 -27.59
C GLY A 258 8.29 4.77 -28.01
N ASP A 259 7.40 3.75 -28.00
CA ASP A 259 5.99 3.84 -28.37
C ASP A 259 5.08 3.74 -27.14
N GLU A 260 4.70 4.91 -26.62
CA GLU A 260 3.76 4.98 -25.49
C GLU A 260 2.42 4.31 -25.76
N SER A 261 1.96 4.24 -27.03
CA SER A 261 0.69 3.62 -27.38
C SER A 261 0.76 2.09 -27.23
N LEU A 262 1.89 1.51 -27.62
CA LEU A 262 2.15 0.09 -27.44
C LEU A 262 2.25 -0.26 -25.94
N ALA A 263 3.00 0.53 -25.19
CA ALA A 263 3.14 0.34 -23.75
C ALA A 263 1.79 0.42 -23.00
N ARG A 264 0.91 1.38 -23.35
CA ARG A 264 -0.44 1.45 -22.77
C ARG A 264 -1.27 0.21 -23.11
N LYS A 265 -1.17 -0.30 -24.32
CA LYS A 265 -1.87 -1.52 -24.75
C LYS A 265 -1.40 -2.74 -23.97
N ASP A 266 -0.09 -2.91 -23.81
CA ASP A 266 0.50 -4.05 -23.11
C ASP A 266 0.20 -4.03 -21.61
N ILE A 267 0.26 -2.86 -20.96
CA ILE A 267 -0.18 -2.68 -19.57
C ILE A 267 -1.65 -3.05 -19.43
N THR A 268 -2.51 -2.56 -20.34
CA THR A 268 -3.96 -2.87 -20.31
C THR A 268 -4.23 -4.36 -20.48
N GLN A 269 -3.48 -5.04 -21.36
CA GLN A 269 -3.59 -6.49 -21.55
C GLN A 269 -3.10 -7.25 -20.31
N THR A 270 -2.04 -6.80 -19.66
CA THR A 270 -1.53 -7.39 -18.42
C THR A 270 -2.59 -7.33 -17.32
N VAL A 271 -3.21 -6.18 -17.09
CA VAL A 271 -4.32 -6.04 -16.13
C VAL A 271 -5.49 -6.95 -16.49
N SER A 272 -5.87 -6.99 -17.77
CA SER A 272 -6.96 -7.85 -18.23
C SER A 272 -6.71 -9.34 -18.01
N ARG A 273 -5.46 -9.78 -18.15
CA ARG A 273 -5.06 -11.18 -17.94
C ARG A 273 -5.06 -11.55 -16.45
N ILE A 274 -4.66 -10.64 -15.58
CA ILE A 274 -4.48 -10.91 -14.14
C ILE A 274 -5.80 -10.80 -13.39
N ILE A 275 -6.57 -9.74 -13.63
CA ILE A 275 -7.81 -9.45 -12.89
C ILE A 275 -9.05 -9.75 -13.75
N GLY A 276 -9.00 -9.39 -15.01
CA GLY A 276 -10.11 -9.51 -15.94
C GLY A 276 -10.42 -8.23 -16.70
N PRO A 277 -11.27 -8.31 -17.74
CA PRO A 277 -11.55 -7.18 -18.62
C PRO A 277 -12.17 -5.96 -17.94
N ILE A 278 -12.88 -6.17 -16.84
CA ILE A 278 -13.56 -5.11 -16.08
C ILE A 278 -12.59 -4.14 -15.40
N ALA A 279 -11.39 -4.61 -15.08
CA ALA A 279 -10.36 -3.83 -14.38
C ALA A 279 -9.41 -3.07 -15.32
N LYS A 280 -9.64 -3.12 -16.63
CA LYS A 280 -8.82 -2.39 -17.60
C LYS A 280 -8.82 -0.90 -17.33
N PRO A 281 -7.66 -0.24 -17.19
CA PRO A 281 -7.59 1.21 -17.13
C PRO A 281 -8.20 1.83 -18.40
N ASP A 282 -9.10 2.80 -18.21
CA ASP A 282 -9.66 3.60 -19.30
C ASP A 282 -8.66 4.66 -19.75
N LYS A 283 -7.86 5.15 -18.82
CA LYS A 283 -6.82 6.15 -19.06
C LYS A 283 -5.53 5.73 -18.38
N ILE A 284 -4.43 5.78 -19.12
CA ILE A 284 -3.07 5.58 -18.60
C ILE A 284 -2.25 6.81 -18.95
N GLN A 285 -1.87 7.56 -17.93
CA GLN A 285 -0.99 8.73 -18.07
C GLN A 285 0.41 8.35 -17.60
N PHE A 286 1.39 8.43 -18.49
CA PHE A 286 2.78 8.30 -18.09
C PHE A 286 3.25 9.59 -17.42
N VAL A 287 3.93 9.43 -16.27
CA VAL A 287 4.38 10.54 -15.42
C VAL A 287 5.82 10.28 -14.96
N ARG A 288 6.58 11.35 -14.68
CA ARG A 288 7.94 11.23 -14.15
C ARG A 288 7.96 10.83 -12.68
N GLY A 289 6.92 11.16 -11.94
CA GLY A 289 6.79 10.88 -10.52
C GLY A 289 5.34 10.93 -10.07
N LEU A 290 5.08 10.39 -8.88
CA LEU A 290 3.78 10.46 -8.22
C LEU A 290 3.82 11.48 -7.07
N PRO A 291 2.72 12.19 -6.78
CA PRO A 291 2.66 13.11 -5.66
C PRO A 291 2.76 12.32 -4.36
N LYS A 292 3.86 12.50 -3.66
CA LYS A 292 4.17 11.79 -2.41
C LYS A 292 4.36 12.77 -1.26
N THR A 293 4.02 12.32 -0.06
CA THR A 293 4.44 12.98 1.17
C THR A 293 5.94 12.81 1.38
N ARG A 294 6.54 13.58 2.29
CA ARG A 294 7.94 13.41 2.69
C ARG A 294 8.26 12.02 3.24
N SER A 295 7.27 11.29 3.75
CA SER A 295 7.40 9.89 4.18
C SER A 295 7.26 8.86 3.05
N GLY A 296 7.08 9.30 1.78
CA GLY A 296 6.97 8.43 0.62
C GLY A 296 5.53 7.95 0.30
N LYS A 297 4.53 8.31 1.10
CA LYS A 297 3.14 7.90 0.86
C LYS A 297 2.54 8.65 -0.32
N ILE A 298 1.96 7.93 -1.28
CA ILE A 298 1.25 8.52 -2.44
C ILE A 298 0.00 9.27 -1.98
N MET A 299 -0.14 10.51 -2.45
CA MET A 299 -1.29 11.36 -2.14
C MET A 299 -2.40 11.18 -3.18
N ARG A 300 -3.07 10.01 -3.16
CA ARG A 300 -4.14 9.64 -4.12
C ARG A 300 -5.26 10.67 -4.20
N ARG A 301 -5.53 11.38 -3.10
CA ARG A 301 -6.51 12.48 -3.09
C ARG A 301 -6.20 13.55 -4.15
N ILE A 302 -4.94 13.90 -4.33
CA ILE A 302 -4.49 14.88 -5.36
C ILE A 302 -4.71 14.29 -6.76
N LEU A 303 -4.29 13.05 -6.98
CA LEU A 303 -4.46 12.37 -8.26
C LEU A 303 -5.94 12.24 -8.65
N ARG A 304 -6.81 11.92 -7.69
CA ARG A 304 -8.26 11.84 -7.91
C ARG A 304 -8.82 13.18 -8.36
N LYS A 305 -8.49 14.26 -7.66
CA LYS A 305 -8.92 15.61 -8.04
C LYS A 305 -8.45 16.01 -9.45
N ILE A 306 -7.22 15.65 -9.80
CA ILE A 306 -6.73 15.89 -11.16
C ILE A 306 -7.51 15.03 -12.17
N ALA A 307 -7.73 13.75 -11.92
CA ALA A 307 -8.50 12.87 -12.80
C ALA A 307 -9.95 13.36 -13.00
N GLU A 308 -10.59 13.88 -11.97
CA GLU A 308 -11.92 14.49 -11.99
C GLU A 308 -11.95 15.86 -12.69
N GLY A 309 -10.81 16.50 -12.94
CA GLY A 309 -10.71 17.83 -13.52
C GLY A 309 -10.81 18.98 -12.52
N GLU A 310 -10.84 18.68 -11.24
CA GLU A 310 -10.92 19.68 -10.16
C GLU A 310 -9.52 20.19 -9.74
N THR A 311 -8.75 20.66 -10.69
CA THR A 311 -7.33 21.02 -10.50
C THR A 311 -7.08 22.19 -9.58
N ASP A 312 -8.10 23.01 -9.32
CA ASP A 312 -8.01 24.19 -8.44
C ASP A 312 -8.35 23.85 -6.97
N LYS A 313 -8.84 22.63 -6.69
CA LYS A 313 -9.31 22.18 -5.38
C LYS A 313 -8.48 21.03 -4.81
N LEU A 314 -7.18 21.08 -4.94
CA LEU A 314 -6.31 19.98 -4.52
C LEU A 314 -6.22 19.80 -2.99
N GLY A 315 -6.70 20.76 -2.21
CA GLY A 315 -6.62 20.78 -0.75
C GLY A 315 -5.19 21.01 -0.24
N ASP A 316 -4.88 20.53 0.96
CA ASP A 316 -3.56 20.75 1.57
C ASP A 316 -2.45 20.01 0.80
N THR A 317 -1.49 20.76 0.29
CA THR A 317 -0.31 20.30 -0.46
C THR A 317 1.00 20.55 0.28
N THR A 318 0.96 21.06 1.52
CA THR A 318 2.16 21.46 2.30
C THR A 318 3.09 20.31 2.66
N THR A 319 2.56 19.08 2.64
CA THR A 319 3.32 17.86 2.95
C THR A 319 3.95 17.19 1.72
N LEU A 320 3.74 17.75 0.52
CA LEU A 320 4.34 17.24 -0.71
C LEU A 320 5.87 17.28 -0.66
N LEU A 321 6.47 16.17 -1.08
CA LEU A 321 7.92 16.08 -1.26
C LEU A 321 8.39 16.94 -2.42
N ASP A 322 7.69 16.86 -3.56
CA ASP A 322 7.96 17.63 -4.78
C ASP A 322 6.65 18.18 -5.36
N PRO A 323 6.34 19.47 -5.16
CA PRO A 323 5.16 20.10 -5.74
C PRO A 323 5.19 20.20 -7.28
N ALA A 324 6.36 20.17 -7.92
CA ALA A 324 6.47 20.31 -9.38
C ALA A 324 5.85 19.11 -10.12
N VAL A 325 5.88 17.93 -9.50
CA VAL A 325 5.22 16.72 -10.02
C VAL A 325 3.72 16.92 -10.22
N VAL A 326 3.07 17.64 -9.31
CA VAL A 326 1.62 17.89 -9.41
C VAL A 326 1.30 18.76 -10.63
N GLU A 327 2.09 19.82 -10.86
CA GLU A 327 1.87 20.72 -12.01
C GLU A 327 2.11 20.01 -13.35
N GLU A 328 3.06 19.08 -13.39
CA GLU A 328 3.30 18.26 -14.58
C GLU A 328 2.15 17.30 -14.85
N ILE A 329 1.67 16.59 -13.82
CA ILE A 329 0.53 15.67 -13.94
C ILE A 329 -0.72 16.43 -14.41
N LYS A 330 -0.98 17.63 -13.89
CA LYS A 330 -2.09 18.50 -14.33
C LYS A 330 -2.01 18.83 -15.82
N LYS A 331 -0.82 19.18 -16.32
CA LYS A 331 -0.60 19.52 -17.74
C LYS A 331 -0.78 18.33 -18.67
N GLY A 332 -0.43 17.13 -18.23
CA GLY A 332 -0.54 15.90 -19.01
C GLY A 332 -1.87 15.16 -18.84
N ARG A 333 -2.87 15.75 -18.18
CA ARG A 333 -4.16 15.10 -17.94
C ARG A 333 -4.85 14.69 -19.23
N LEU A 334 -5.34 13.43 -19.29
CA LEU A 334 -6.05 12.83 -20.41
C LEU A 334 -7.56 13.07 -20.34
#